data_9e1124b4260e6d1d699d938c209d5d57
#
_entry.id   9e1124b4260e6d1d699d938c209d5d57
#
_cell.length_a   1.000
_cell.length_b   1.000
_cell.length_c   1.000
_cell.angle_alpha   90.00
_cell.angle_beta   90.00
_cell.angle_gamma   90.00
#
_symmetry.space_group_name_H-M   'P 1'
#
loop_
_entity.id
_entity.type
_entity.pdbx_description
1 polymer ?
#
loop_
_entity_poly.entity_id
_entity_poly.type
_entity_poly.pdbx_seq_one_letter_code
_entity_poly.pdbx_strand_id
1 'polypeptide(L)'
;MDIVFVSMPFVDLYRPSLGLSLLKSILARDGMESRILYGSLTLARSIGLRDYSWITDSNRFWSHVLLGEYVYAGTAFPERSRDDSAMLDLLFQYSALSGDSLVRARASSLARIRRLEKSVREHVEEMAHRVLELEPRLVGCTSTFQQHVGSLALLRRIRELRPEVITMM
;
A
#
# COMPACT_ATOMS: atom_id res chain seq x y z
N MET A 1 -2.02 -21.94 10.52
CA MET A 1 -1.84 -20.57 11.08
C MET A 1 -3.19 -20.00 11.42
N ASP A 2 -3.41 -19.48 12.65
CA ASP A 2 -4.73 -18.90 12.95
C ASP A 2 -4.89 -17.54 12.29
N ILE A 3 -3.92 -16.66 12.48
CA ILE A 3 -4.02 -15.28 12.03
C ILE A 3 -2.73 -14.82 11.33
N VAL A 4 -2.88 -14.17 10.17
CA VAL A 4 -1.80 -13.42 9.52
C VAL A 4 -2.16 -11.95 9.50
N PHE A 5 -1.33 -11.13 10.09
CA PHE A 5 -1.40 -9.67 9.99
C PHE A 5 -0.50 -9.16 8.87
N VAL A 6 -0.99 -8.18 8.12
CA VAL A 6 -0.20 -7.53 7.07
C VAL A 6 -0.14 -6.03 7.31
N SER A 7 1.08 -5.50 7.44
CA SER A 7 1.33 -4.07 7.41
C SER A 7 1.57 -3.64 5.97
N MET A 8 0.56 -3.02 5.36
CA MET A 8 0.64 -2.58 3.97
C MET A 8 1.48 -1.30 3.81
N PRO A 9 2.02 -1.00 2.61
CA PRO A 9 2.60 0.32 2.30
C PRO A 9 1.51 1.42 2.32
N PHE A 10 1.79 2.66 2.60
CA PHE A 10 3.09 3.27 2.79
C PHE A 10 3.26 3.69 4.24
N VAL A 11 4.24 3.10 4.91
CA VAL A 11 4.57 3.40 6.31
C VAL A 11 6.07 3.60 6.47
N ASP A 12 6.47 4.07 7.66
CA ASP A 12 7.87 4.12 8.04
C ASP A 12 8.50 2.71 7.96
N LEU A 13 9.63 2.60 7.26
CA LEU A 13 10.35 1.34 7.09
C LEU A 13 11.24 0.96 8.28
N TYR A 14 11.55 1.94 9.14
CA TYR A 14 12.51 1.77 10.23
C TYR A 14 11.85 1.38 11.55
N ARG A 15 10.52 1.42 11.63
CA ARG A 15 9.77 1.14 12.85
C ARG A 15 8.75 0.04 12.62
N PRO A 16 8.80 -1.03 13.44
CA PRO A 16 7.75 -2.05 13.41
C PRO A 16 6.42 -1.45 13.91
N SER A 17 5.30 -2.05 13.46
CA SER A 17 3.98 -1.67 13.94
C SER A 17 3.82 -2.07 15.40
N LEU A 18 3.74 -1.08 16.30
CA LEU A 18 3.48 -1.33 17.72
C LEU A 18 2.12 -2.01 17.93
N GLY A 19 1.08 -1.54 17.23
CA GLY A 19 -0.27 -2.10 17.34
C GLY A 19 -0.31 -3.59 16.96
N LEU A 20 0.31 -3.96 15.84
CA LEU A 20 0.37 -5.37 15.43
C LEU A 20 1.23 -6.21 16.39
N SER A 21 2.30 -5.64 16.94
CA SER A 21 3.15 -6.33 17.92
C SER A 21 2.39 -6.61 19.22
N LEU A 22 1.59 -5.66 19.70
CA LEU A 22 0.73 -5.82 20.87
C LEU A 22 -0.36 -6.88 20.61
N LEU A 23 -1.06 -6.79 19.48
CA LEU A 23 -2.07 -7.79 19.09
C LEU A 23 -1.48 -9.20 19.04
N LYS A 24 -0.32 -9.36 18.42
CA LYS A 24 0.39 -10.65 18.38
C LYS A 24 0.70 -11.18 19.78
N SER A 25 1.13 -10.31 20.70
CA SER A 25 1.44 -10.70 22.07
C SER A 25 0.19 -11.12 22.86
N ILE A 26 -0.93 -10.43 22.67
CA ILE A 26 -2.22 -10.77 23.28
C ILE A 26 -2.70 -12.13 22.78
N LEU A 27 -2.72 -12.33 21.45
CA LEU A 27 -3.16 -13.58 20.83
C LEU A 27 -2.32 -14.79 21.29
N ALA A 28 -1.00 -14.59 21.45
CA ALA A 28 -0.11 -15.65 21.95
C ALA A 28 -0.45 -16.08 23.38
N ARG A 29 -0.90 -15.14 24.23
CA ARG A 29 -1.37 -15.45 25.60
C ARG A 29 -2.65 -16.30 25.60
N ASP A 30 -3.50 -16.11 24.58
CA ASP A 30 -4.74 -16.86 24.39
C ASP A 30 -4.53 -18.14 23.57
N GLY A 31 -3.26 -18.54 23.31
CA GLY A 31 -2.90 -19.76 22.59
C GLY A 31 -3.11 -19.69 21.08
N MET A 32 -3.37 -18.50 20.51
CA MET A 32 -3.57 -18.33 19.08
C MET A 32 -2.24 -18.06 18.36
N GLU A 33 -1.99 -18.81 17.28
CA GLU A 33 -0.80 -18.63 16.47
C GLU A 33 -0.99 -17.47 15.47
N SER A 34 -0.10 -16.48 15.53
CA SER A 34 -0.18 -15.33 14.62
C SER A 34 1.18 -14.91 14.06
N ARG A 35 1.15 -14.37 12.83
CA ARG A 35 2.33 -13.87 12.12
C ARG A 35 2.09 -12.48 11.56
N ILE A 36 3.14 -11.64 11.55
CA ILE A 36 3.10 -10.31 10.94
C ILE A 36 3.97 -10.34 9.66
N LEU A 37 3.39 -9.93 8.55
CA LEU A 37 4.09 -9.68 7.29
C LEU A 37 4.16 -8.17 7.03
N TYR A 38 5.35 -7.68 6.67
CA TYR A 38 5.58 -6.28 6.35
C TYR A 38 5.63 -6.08 4.83
N GLY A 39 4.48 -5.84 4.21
CA GLY A 39 4.36 -5.54 2.78
C GLY A 39 5.11 -4.27 2.39
N SER A 40 5.25 -3.31 3.33
CA SER A 40 6.06 -2.11 3.15
C SER A 40 7.51 -2.42 2.78
N LEU A 41 8.14 -3.39 3.45
CA LEU A 41 9.52 -3.81 3.15
C LEU A 41 9.62 -4.52 1.79
N THR A 42 8.63 -5.35 1.46
CA THR A 42 8.56 -6.04 0.17
C THR A 42 8.46 -5.04 -0.98
N LEU A 43 7.54 -4.07 -0.89
CA LEU A 43 7.40 -3.04 -1.91
C LEU A 43 8.65 -2.15 -2.00
N ALA A 44 9.19 -1.68 -0.87
CA ALA A 44 10.38 -0.84 -0.87
C ALA A 44 11.59 -1.54 -1.52
N ARG A 45 11.71 -2.86 -1.35
CA ARG A 45 12.73 -3.67 -2.03
C ARG A 45 12.55 -3.69 -3.55
N SER A 46 11.30 -3.80 -4.03
CA SER A 46 11.01 -3.90 -5.48
C SER A 46 11.14 -2.56 -6.19
N ILE A 47 10.65 -1.45 -5.61
CA ILE A 47 10.65 -0.12 -6.26
C ILE A 47 11.88 0.73 -5.88
N GLY A 48 12.62 0.34 -4.86
CA GLY A 48 13.75 1.09 -4.30
C GLY A 48 13.33 2.21 -3.34
N LEU A 49 14.25 2.55 -2.42
CA LEU A 49 14.01 3.56 -1.38
C LEU A 49 13.66 4.95 -1.95
N ARG A 50 14.24 5.32 -3.09
CA ARG A 50 13.97 6.61 -3.73
C ARG A 50 12.50 6.77 -4.15
N ASP A 51 11.90 5.73 -4.70
CA ASP A 51 10.50 5.75 -5.15
C ASP A 51 9.57 5.58 -3.96
N TYR A 52 9.94 4.77 -2.98
CA TYR A 52 9.18 4.61 -1.74
C TYR A 52 9.13 5.93 -0.95
N SER A 53 10.29 6.57 -0.70
CA SER A 53 10.37 7.85 0.00
C SER A 53 9.68 8.99 -0.74
N TRP A 54 9.61 8.94 -2.06
CA TRP A 54 8.88 9.94 -2.83
C TRP A 54 7.38 10.01 -2.45
N ILE A 55 6.79 8.88 -2.03
CA ILE A 55 5.40 8.83 -1.57
C ILE A 55 5.29 9.13 -0.07
N THR A 56 6.24 8.63 0.74
CA THR A 56 6.14 8.69 2.21
C THR A 56 6.76 9.93 2.84
N ASP A 57 7.54 10.71 2.11
CA ASP A 57 8.21 11.90 2.65
C ASP A 57 7.19 12.95 3.10
N SER A 58 7.01 13.06 4.41
CA SER A 58 6.09 14.00 5.05
C SER A 58 6.47 15.47 4.84
N ASN A 59 7.73 15.75 4.52
CA ASN A 59 8.18 17.11 4.17
C ASN A 59 7.78 17.52 2.75
N ARG A 60 7.30 16.56 1.97
CA ARG A 60 6.74 16.84 0.65
C ARG A 60 5.23 16.91 0.74
N PHE A 61 4.68 17.84 0.00
CA PHE A 61 3.24 18.06 -0.09
C PHE A 61 2.43 16.81 -0.52
N TRP A 62 3.09 15.83 -1.12
CA TRP A 62 2.49 14.58 -1.61
C TRP A 62 1.77 13.75 -0.54
N SER A 63 2.20 13.84 0.71
CA SER A 63 1.51 13.15 1.81
C SER A 63 0.08 13.65 2.01
N HIS A 64 -0.18 14.92 1.71
CA HIS A 64 -1.51 15.53 1.85
C HIS A 64 -2.46 15.15 0.70
N VAL A 65 -1.95 14.76 -0.45
CA VAL A 65 -2.77 14.32 -1.60
C VAL A 65 -2.99 12.82 -1.66
N LEU A 66 -2.54 12.09 -0.63
CA LEU A 66 -2.76 10.63 -0.48
C LEU A 66 -2.27 9.84 -1.70
N LEU A 67 -1.09 10.16 -2.21
CA LEU A 67 -0.54 9.53 -3.40
C LEU A 67 -0.41 8.01 -3.25
N GLY A 68 -0.12 7.51 -2.04
CA GLY A 68 -0.10 6.09 -1.74
C GLY A 68 -1.45 5.41 -1.98
N GLU A 69 -2.54 6.04 -1.58
CA GLU A 69 -3.89 5.53 -1.86
C GLU A 69 -4.18 5.56 -3.37
N TYR A 70 -3.78 6.62 -4.06
CA TYR A 70 -4.02 6.77 -5.49
C TYR A 70 -3.35 5.68 -6.32
N VAL A 71 -2.10 5.33 -6.04
CA VAL A 71 -1.38 4.30 -6.82
C VAL A 71 -1.96 2.89 -6.64
N TYR A 72 -2.61 2.62 -5.51
CA TYR A 72 -3.31 1.36 -5.28
C TYR A 72 -4.76 1.36 -5.83
N ALA A 73 -5.35 2.52 -6.09
CA ALA A 73 -6.78 2.63 -6.43
C ALA A 73 -7.18 1.79 -7.65
N GLY A 74 -6.34 1.76 -8.70
CA GLY A 74 -6.62 0.94 -9.89
C GLY A 74 -6.51 -0.57 -9.66
N THR A 75 -5.78 -1.00 -8.61
CA THR A 75 -5.71 -2.41 -8.22
C THR A 75 -6.89 -2.79 -7.32
N ALA A 76 -7.27 -1.90 -6.40
CA ALA A 76 -8.41 -2.13 -5.50
C ALA A 76 -9.77 -2.04 -6.22
N PHE A 77 -9.90 -1.13 -7.19
CA PHE A 77 -11.15 -0.80 -7.89
C PHE A 77 -10.93 -0.77 -9.41
N PRO A 78 -10.62 -1.90 -10.06
CA PRO A 78 -10.28 -1.94 -11.50
C PRO A 78 -11.45 -1.53 -12.40
N GLU A 79 -12.69 -1.58 -11.88
CA GLU A 79 -13.92 -1.17 -12.59
C GLU A 79 -14.12 0.36 -12.60
N ARG A 80 -13.35 1.12 -11.80
CA ARG A 80 -13.48 2.58 -11.73
C ARG A 80 -12.47 3.29 -12.62
N SER A 81 -12.95 4.25 -13.39
CA SER A 81 -12.08 5.19 -14.10
C SER A 81 -11.42 6.15 -13.11
N ARG A 82 -10.20 6.56 -13.40
CA ARG A 82 -9.44 7.55 -12.62
C ARG A 82 -9.10 8.75 -13.49
N ASP A 83 -9.03 9.90 -12.87
CA ASP A 83 -8.63 11.15 -13.51
C ASP A 83 -7.18 11.49 -13.11
N ASP A 84 -6.25 11.10 -13.98
CA ASP A 84 -4.82 11.40 -13.80
C ASP A 84 -4.55 12.92 -13.86
N SER A 85 -5.38 13.69 -14.59
CA SER A 85 -5.23 15.14 -14.67
C SER A 85 -5.57 15.79 -13.35
N ALA A 86 -6.69 15.43 -12.72
CA ALA A 86 -7.08 15.93 -11.42
C ALA A 86 -6.03 15.59 -10.33
N MET A 87 -5.45 14.39 -10.37
CA MET A 87 -4.35 14.03 -9.47
C MET A 87 -3.11 14.91 -9.69
N LEU A 88 -2.74 15.15 -10.95
CA LEU A 88 -1.61 16.05 -11.26
C LEU A 88 -1.89 17.50 -10.86
N ASP A 89 -3.12 17.97 -11.00
CA ASP A 89 -3.51 19.31 -10.53
C ASP A 89 -3.33 19.45 -9.03
N LEU A 90 -3.74 18.45 -8.25
CA LEU A 90 -3.49 18.40 -6.80
C LEU A 90 -2.00 18.36 -6.46
N LEU A 91 -1.20 17.55 -7.18
CA LEU A 91 0.23 17.43 -6.95
C LEU A 91 0.99 18.74 -7.22
N PHE A 92 0.51 19.57 -8.13
CA PHE A 92 1.19 20.78 -8.55
C PHE A 92 0.48 22.08 -8.17
N GLN A 93 -0.63 22.03 -7.40
CA GLN A 93 -1.44 23.20 -7.04
C GLN A 93 -0.66 24.32 -6.32
N TYR A 94 0.40 23.97 -5.60
CA TYR A 94 1.28 24.95 -4.91
C TYR A 94 2.68 24.99 -5.51
N SER A 95 2.86 24.50 -6.72
CA SER A 95 4.16 24.53 -7.40
C SER A 95 4.48 25.94 -7.88
N ALA A 96 5.72 26.38 -7.66
CA ALA A 96 6.25 27.59 -8.28
C ALA A 96 6.63 27.38 -9.75
N LEU A 97 6.56 26.17 -10.28
CA LEU A 97 6.87 25.85 -11.67
C LEU A 97 5.80 26.41 -12.62
N SER A 98 6.22 26.87 -13.78
CA SER A 98 5.33 27.38 -14.84
C SER A 98 5.84 27.03 -16.24
N GLY A 99 5.02 27.21 -17.25
CA GLY A 99 5.39 26.97 -18.65
C GLY A 99 5.95 25.55 -18.89
N ASP A 100 7.00 25.46 -19.70
CA ASP A 100 7.62 24.19 -20.09
C ASP A 100 8.18 23.39 -18.90
N SER A 101 8.63 24.07 -17.85
CA SER A 101 9.14 23.37 -16.66
C SER A 101 8.03 22.63 -15.90
N LEU A 102 6.85 23.23 -15.78
CA LEU A 102 5.67 22.57 -15.21
C LEU A 102 5.21 21.40 -16.08
N VAL A 103 5.13 21.59 -17.39
CA VAL A 103 4.74 20.53 -18.33
C VAL A 103 5.66 19.30 -18.19
N ARG A 104 6.99 19.51 -18.20
CA ARG A 104 7.96 18.41 -18.02
C ARG A 104 7.84 17.73 -16.66
N ALA A 105 7.65 18.50 -15.60
CA ALA A 105 7.51 17.96 -14.24
C ALA A 105 6.23 17.12 -14.10
N ARG A 106 5.10 17.57 -14.65
CA ARG A 106 3.82 16.79 -14.70
C ARG A 106 3.98 15.50 -15.47
N ALA A 107 4.57 15.55 -16.67
CA ALA A 107 4.80 14.37 -17.51
C ALA A 107 5.72 13.33 -16.78
N SER A 108 6.79 13.80 -16.15
CA SER A 108 7.70 12.94 -15.37
C SER A 108 6.99 12.30 -14.17
N SER A 109 6.17 13.06 -13.45
CA SER A 109 5.39 12.55 -12.31
C SER A 109 4.36 11.53 -12.75
N LEU A 110 3.65 11.78 -13.85
CA LEU A 110 2.69 10.81 -14.40
C LEU A 110 3.37 9.51 -14.82
N ALA A 111 4.50 9.58 -15.51
CA ALA A 111 5.27 8.41 -15.89
C ALA A 111 5.73 7.60 -14.66
N ARG A 112 6.12 8.29 -13.58
CA ARG A 112 6.49 7.67 -12.31
C ARG A 112 5.30 7.00 -11.63
N ILE A 113 4.16 7.67 -11.56
CA ILE A 113 2.90 7.11 -11.01
C ILE A 113 2.54 5.82 -11.75
N ARG A 114 2.53 5.82 -13.08
CA ARG A 114 2.19 4.63 -13.88
C ARG A 114 3.13 3.45 -13.66
N ARG A 115 4.44 3.71 -13.48
CA ARG A 115 5.38 2.64 -13.10
C ARG A 115 5.06 2.08 -11.72
N LEU A 116 4.76 2.95 -10.76
CA LEU A 116 4.40 2.55 -9.41
C LEU A 116 3.09 1.74 -9.38
N GLU A 117 2.09 2.11 -10.17
CA GLU A 117 0.84 1.35 -10.31
C GLU A 117 1.07 -0.09 -10.79
N LYS A 118 1.99 -0.27 -11.74
CA LYS A 118 2.39 -1.62 -12.17
C LYS A 118 3.02 -2.38 -11.01
N SER A 119 3.99 -1.75 -10.32
CA SER A 119 4.71 -2.38 -9.21
C SER A 119 3.81 -2.72 -8.02
N VAL A 120 2.83 -1.87 -7.69
CA VAL A 120 1.89 -2.17 -6.59
C VAL A 120 0.92 -3.30 -6.96
N ARG A 121 0.57 -3.46 -8.23
CA ARG A 121 -0.23 -4.61 -8.68
C ARG A 121 0.54 -5.91 -8.51
N GLU A 122 1.79 -5.96 -8.97
CA GLU A 122 2.68 -7.11 -8.80
C GLU A 122 2.92 -7.41 -7.31
N HIS A 123 3.06 -6.36 -6.50
CA HIS A 123 3.20 -6.49 -5.05
C HIS A 123 1.96 -7.08 -4.37
N VAL A 124 0.75 -6.71 -4.79
CA VAL A 124 -0.49 -7.29 -4.25
C VAL A 124 -0.56 -8.78 -4.55
N GLU A 125 -0.21 -9.19 -5.78
CA GLU A 125 -0.14 -10.61 -6.16
C GLU A 125 0.87 -11.37 -5.30
N GLU A 126 2.11 -10.87 -5.20
CA GLU A 126 3.16 -11.48 -4.37
C GLU A 126 2.72 -11.62 -2.91
N MET A 127 2.16 -10.54 -2.34
CA MET A 127 1.72 -10.55 -0.95
C MET A 127 0.55 -11.50 -0.71
N ALA A 128 -0.41 -11.57 -1.64
CA ALA A 128 -1.52 -12.52 -1.53
C ALA A 128 -1.02 -13.97 -1.49
N HIS A 129 -0.11 -14.34 -2.38
CA HIS A 129 0.50 -15.68 -2.37
C HIS A 129 1.27 -15.95 -1.08
N ARG A 130 2.13 -15.04 -0.62
CA ARG A 130 2.89 -15.19 0.63
C ARG A 130 2.01 -15.32 1.87
N VAL A 131 0.87 -14.62 1.88
CA VAL A 131 -0.12 -14.75 2.96
C VAL A 131 -0.75 -16.13 2.91
N LEU A 132 -1.21 -16.57 1.72
CA LEU A 132 -1.94 -17.83 1.55
C LEU A 132 -1.06 -19.07 1.71
N GLU A 133 0.26 -18.98 1.46
CA GLU A 133 1.25 -20.04 1.78
C GLU A 133 1.30 -20.38 3.28
N LEU A 134 0.88 -19.46 4.15
CA LEU A 134 0.79 -19.68 5.59
C LEU A 134 -0.53 -20.37 6.02
N GLU A 135 -1.43 -20.63 5.09
CA GLU A 135 -2.75 -21.25 5.32
C GLU A 135 -3.50 -20.58 6.49
N PRO A 136 -3.73 -19.24 6.46
CA PRO A 136 -4.38 -18.55 7.55
C PRO A 136 -5.89 -18.82 7.58
N ARG A 137 -6.46 -18.87 8.78
CA ARG A 137 -7.93 -18.82 8.97
C ARG A 137 -8.45 -17.39 8.85
N LEU A 138 -7.64 -16.41 9.32
CA LEU A 138 -7.97 -15.00 9.29
C LEU A 138 -6.78 -14.17 8.80
N VAL A 139 -7.05 -13.19 7.94
CA VAL A 139 -6.07 -12.19 7.50
C VAL A 139 -6.54 -10.81 7.93
N GLY A 140 -5.71 -10.11 8.72
CA GLY A 140 -5.93 -8.73 9.15
C GLY A 140 -4.94 -7.77 8.50
N CYS A 141 -5.43 -6.68 7.88
CA CYS A 141 -4.57 -5.65 7.32
C CYS A 141 -4.64 -4.35 8.12
N THR A 142 -3.52 -3.62 8.19
CA THR A 142 -3.51 -2.28 8.78
C THR A 142 -4.25 -1.28 7.90
N SER A 143 -4.94 -0.34 8.55
CA SER A 143 -5.64 0.75 7.88
C SER A 143 -5.28 2.08 8.55
N THR A 144 -4.07 2.53 8.29
CA THR A 144 -3.60 3.84 8.69
C THR A 144 -3.39 4.74 7.47
N PHE A 145 -2.82 5.91 7.68
CA PHE A 145 -2.56 6.89 6.63
C PHE A 145 -1.81 6.27 5.43
N GLN A 146 -2.35 6.42 4.23
CA GLN A 146 -1.86 5.86 2.96
C GLN A 146 -1.79 4.33 2.86
N GLN A 147 -2.46 3.58 3.75
CA GLN A 147 -2.49 2.11 3.73
C GLN A 147 -3.86 1.52 3.36
N HIS A 148 -4.92 2.34 3.43
CA HIS A 148 -6.30 1.85 3.35
C HIS A 148 -6.60 1.16 2.00
N VAL A 149 -6.36 1.84 0.89
CA VAL A 149 -6.65 1.30 -0.45
C VAL A 149 -5.72 0.12 -0.79
N GLY A 150 -4.46 0.17 -0.35
CA GLY A 150 -3.54 -0.96 -0.49
C GLY A 150 -4.03 -2.21 0.27
N SER A 151 -4.56 -2.02 1.49
CA SER A 151 -5.15 -3.11 2.28
C SER A 151 -6.41 -3.67 1.63
N LEU A 152 -7.29 -2.81 1.10
CA LEU A 152 -8.46 -3.25 0.34
C LEU A 152 -8.07 -4.07 -0.90
N ALA A 153 -7.04 -3.63 -1.63
CA ALA A 153 -6.54 -4.35 -2.81
C ALA A 153 -6.07 -5.77 -2.44
N LEU A 154 -5.28 -5.89 -1.36
CA LEU A 154 -4.79 -7.18 -0.89
C LEU A 154 -5.92 -8.08 -0.39
N LEU A 155 -6.81 -7.57 0.45
CA LEU A 155 -7.93 -8.37 0.99
C LEU A 155 -8.90 -8.81 -0.11
N ARG A 156 -9.18 -7.95 -1.09
CA ARG A 156 -9.94 -8.32 -2.29
C ARG A 156 -9.27 -9.50 -3.01
N ARG A 157 -7.96 -9.40 -3.27
CA ARG A 157 -7.23 -10.45 -3.98
C ARG A 157 -7.20 -11.77 -3.21
N ILE A 158 -7.03 -11.73 -1.90
CA ILE A 158 -7.11 -12.94 -1.04
C ILE A 158 -8.48 -13.60 -1.15
N ARG A 159 -9.57 -12.81 -1.10
CA ARG A 159 -10.94 -13.35 -1.23
C ARG A 159 -11.23 -13.94 -2.62
N GLU A 160 -10.64 -13.40 -3.67
CA GLU A 160 -10.73 -13.97 -5.02
C GLU A 160 -10.02 -15.33 -5.11
N LEU A 161 -8.86 -15.49 -4.46
CA LEU A 161 -8.07 -16.73 -4.48
C LEU A 161 -8.56 -17.79 -3.49
N ARG A 162 -9.03 -17.35 -2.30
CA ARG A 162 -9.44 -18.20 -1.18
C ARG A 162 -10.62 -17.57 -0.45
N PRO A 163 -11.86 -17.77 -0.96
CA PRO A 163 -13.07 -17.16 -0.40
C PRO A 163 -13.38 -17.55 1.06
N GLU A 164 -12.88 -18.71 1.50
CA GLU A 164 -13.06 -19.21 2.86
C GLU A 164 -12.22 -18.50 3.92
N VAL A 165 -11.20 -17.76 3.53
CA VAL A 165 -10.35 -17.00 4.46
C VAL A 165 -11.11 -15.78 4.97
N ILE A 166 -11.20 -15.65 6.29
CA ILE A 166 -11.80 -14.45 6.91
C ILE A 166 -10.86 -13.27 6.72
N THR A 167 -11.38 -12.17 6.18
CA THR A 167 -10.61 -10.95 5.95
C THR A 167 -11.15 -9.81 6.79
N MET A 168 -10.24 -9.03 7.41
CA MET A 168 -10.58 -7.84 8.22
C MET A 168 -9.56 -6.72 8.03
N MET A 169 -9.97 -5.50 8.42
CA MET A 169 -9.13 -4.31 8.40
C MET A 169 -9.38 -3.46 9.64
#